data_9c83f1a205b21e1f719ca2cb834b47aa
#
_entry.id   9c83f1a205b21e1f719ca2cb834b47aa
#
_cell.length_a   1.000
_cell.length_b   1.000
_cell.length_c   1.000
_cell.angle_alpha   90.00
_cell.angle_beta   90.00
_cell.angle_gamma   90.00
#
_symmetry.space_group_name_H-M   'P 1'
#
loop_
_entity.id
_entity.type
_entity.pdbx_description
1 polymer ?
#
loop_
_entity_poly.entity_id
_entity_poly.type
_entity_poly.pdbx_seq_one_letter_code
_entity_poly.pdbx_strand_id
1 'polypeptide(L)'
;NYIRLRVWNDPYDENGNGYGGGNNDVATAITLGQRATQYGMKVCIDFHYSDFWADPKKQFVPKAWEGMNIEEKSDALYNFTLENLTQVLDAGVDVGMVQVGNEINNGMCGETDASNVRKLLASGSKAVRDAATASGKDILVAVHYTNIDDMKKLDTLLTGLQVKEIDYDTVGLSFY
;
A
#
# COMPACT_ATOMS: atom_id res chain seq x y z
N ASN A 1 8.58 0.64 18.32
CA ASN A 1 9.02 1.56 17.27
C ASN A 1 8.80 0.91 15.90
N TYR A 2 8.35 1.71 14.92
CA TYR A 2 8.14 1.30 13.54
C TYR A 2 9.07 2.06 12.60
N ILE A 3 9.52 1.38 11.53
CA ILE A 3 10.02 2.00 10.31
C ILE A 3 9.02 1.77 9.19
N ARG A 4 8.74 2.78 8.36
CA ARG A 4 7.88 2.66 7.18
C ARG A 4 8.74 2.53 5.93
N LEU A 5 8.51 1.47 5.17
CA LEU A 5 9.22 1.14 3.94
C LEU A 5 8.23 1.13 2.79
N ARG A 6 8.48 1.96 1.79
CA ARG A 6 7.66 2.05 0.58
C ARG A 6 7.92 0.88 -0.35
N VAL A 7 6.87 0.43 -1.02
CA VAL A 7 6.96 -0.56 -2.09
C VAL A 7 6.20 -0.03 -3.31
N TRP A 8 6.92 0.12 -4.41
CA TRP A 8 6.40 0.45 -5.73
C TRP A 8 6.30 -0.82 -6.58
N ASN A 9 5.41 -0.81 -7.58
CA ASN A 9 5.16 -2.01 -8.37
C ASN A 9 6.37 -2.40 -9.24
N ASP A 10 6.79 -1.50 -10.12
CA ASP A 10 7.97 -1.69 -10.97
C ASP A 10 8.68 -0.34 -11.18
N PRO A 11 9.59 0.06 -10.27
CA PRO A 11 10.23 1.38 -10.28
C PRO A 11 11.36 1.52 -11.30
N TYR A 12 11.30 0.79 -12.41
CA TYR A 12 12.37 0.75 -13.41
C TYR A 12 11.84 1.07 -14.81
N ASP A 13 12.70 1.70 -15.63
CA ASP A 13 12.47 1.88 -17.06
C ASP A 13 12.71 0.57 -17.84
N GLU A 14 12.50 0.61 -19.16
CA GLU A 14 12.70 -0.53 -20.05
C GLU A 14 14.15 -1.04 -20.13
N ASN A 15 15.12 -0.23 -19.71
CA ASN A 15 16.54 -0.58 -19.62
C ASN A 15 16.96 -1.04 -18.23
N GLY A 16 16.02 -1.14 -17.27
CA GLY A 16 16.27 -1.51 -15.90
C GLY A 16 16.84 -0.39 -15.03
N ASN A 17 16.80 0.86 -15.48
CA ASN A 17 17.24 2.00 -14.68
C ASN A 17 16.11 2.43 -13.74
N GLY A 18 16.42 2.63 -12.46
CA GLY A 18 15.45 3.13 -11.49
C GLY A 18 15.01 4.56 -11.79
N TYR A 19 13.73 4.87 -11.55
CA TYR A 19 13.15 6.22 -11.75
C TYR A 19 13.67 7.27 -10.78
N GLY A 20 14.52 6.91 -9.82
CA GLY A 20 15.03 7.79 -8.78
C GLY A 20 14.20 7.73 -7.50
N GLY A 21 14.60 8.49 -6.48
CA GLY A 21 13.96 8.43 -5.17
C GLY A 21 14.27 7.16 -4.37
N GLY A 22 15.31 6.42 -4.75
CA GLY A 22 15.66 5.09 -4.25
C GLY A 22 14.94 3.98 -5.03
N ASN A 23 15.49 2.78 -5.01
CA ASN A 23 14.84 1.59 -5.55
C ASN A 23 13.82 1.10 -4.51
N ASN A 24 12.59 1.58 -4.58
CA ASN A 24 11.54 1.20 -3.62
C ASN A 24 10.80 -0.05 -4.12
N ASP A 25 11.54 -1.08 -4.50
CA ASP A 25 11.00 -2.39 -4.84
C ASP A 25 10.92 -3.31 -3.59
N VAL A 26 10.31 -4.47 -3.75
CA VAL A 26 10.16 -5.44 -2.67
C VAL A 26 11.52 -5.97 -2.17
N ALA A 27 12.51 -6.13 -3.05
CA ALA A 27 13.84 -6.62 -2.68
C ALA A 27 14.57 -5.63 -1.75
N THR A 28 14.45 -4.35 -2.06
CA THR A 28 14.99 -3.28 -1.20
C THR A 28 14.25 -3.22 0.13
N ALA A 29 12.91 -3.35 0.12
CA ALA A 29 12.11 -3.40 1.34
C ALA A 29 12.46 -4.59 2.22
N ILE A 30 12.72 -5.77 1.64
CA ILE A 30 13.22 -6.95 2.38
C ILE A 30 14.56 -6.65 3.04
N THR A 31 15.53 -6.15 2.28
CA THR A 31 16.88 -5.86 2.80
C THR A 31 16.84 -4.86 3.97
N LEU A 32 16.10 -3.78 3.82
CA LEU A 32 15.95 -2.76 4.87
C LEU A 32 15.11 -3.27 6.05
N GLY A 33 14.07 -4.04 5.76
CA GLY A 33 13.19 -4.65 6.77
C GLY A 33 13.91 -5.65 7.65
N GLN A 34 14.76 -6.50 7.08
CA GLN A 34 15.61 -7.43 7.84
C GLN A 34 16.57 -6.68 8.77
N ARG A 35 17.18 -5.60 8.29
CA ARG A 35 18.05 -4.75 9.13
C ARG A 35 17.25 -4.10 10.26
N ALA A 36 16.07 -3.56 9.99
CA ALA A 36 15.21 -2.97 11.02
C ALA A 36 14.82 -4.01 12.08
N THR A 37 14.45 -5.21 11.65
CA THR A 37 14.08 -6.33 12.53
C THR A 37 15.25 -6.73 13.45
N GLN A 38 16.48 -6.76 12.94
CA GLN A 38 17.69 -7.03 13.76
C GLN A 38 17.88 -6.00 14.90
N TYR A 39 17.40 -4.77 14.72
CA TYR A 39 17.42 -3.73 15.74
C TYR A 39 16.14 -3.67 16.60
N GLY A 40 15.29 -4.69 16.51
CA GLY A 40 14.05 -4.77 17.29
C GLY A 40 12.96 -3.79 16.86
N MET A 41 13.01 -3.29 15.62
CA MET A 41 11.99 -2.43 15.05
C MET A 41 10.97 -3.25 14.27
N LYS A 42 9.70 -2.94 14.43
CA LYS A 42 8.65 -3.43 13.53
C LYS A 42 8.65 -2.65 12.21
N VAL A 43 8.19 -3.28 11.15
CA VAL A 43 8.11 -2.70 9.82
C VAL A 43 6.66 -2.41 9.45
N CYS A 44 6.41 -1.24 8.91
CA CYS A 44 5.21 -0.91 8.17
C CYS A 44 5.57 -0.96 6.67
N ILE A 45 4.98 -1.89 5.94
CA ILE A 45 5.09 -1.93 4.48
C ILE A 45 4.05 -1.00 3.88
N ASP A 46 4.48 -0.04 3.07
CA ASP A 46 3.66 0.98 2.44
C ASP A 46 3.57 0.71 0.94
N PHE A 47 2.51 0.03 0.52
CA PHE A 47 2.24 -0.24 -0.89
C PHE A 47 1.64 0.99 -1.57
N HIS A 48 2.36 1.57 -2.54
CA HIS A 48 1.88 2.72 -3.30
C HIS A 48 0.92 2.35 -4.43
N TYR A 49 0.97 1.12 -4.93
CA TYR A 49 0.23 0.65 -6.12
C TYR A 49 0.44 1.57 -7.32
N SER A 50 1.68 1.93 -7.53
CA SER A 50 2.20 2.77 -8.59
C SER A 50 3.67 2.39 -8.83
N ASP A 51 4.21 2.69 -9.99
CA ASP A 51 5.63 2.45 -10.31
C ASP A 51 6.55 3.53 -9.75
N PHE A 52 5.98 4.59 -9.17
CA PHE A 52 6.68 5.71 -8.57
C PHE A 52 5.89 6.28 -7.39
N TRP A 53 6.25 7.47 -6.90
CA TRP A 53 5.54 8.17 -5.83
C TRP A 53 4.05 8.29 -6.11
N ALA A 54 3.22 7.79 -5.20
CA ALA A 54 1.81 8.10 -5.14
C ALA A 54 1.56 9.23 -4.13
N ASP A 55 0.83 10.25 -4.54
CA ASP A 55 0.36 11.38 -3.74
C ASP A 55 -1.00 11.86 -4.27
N PRO A 56 -1.69 12.85 -3.66
CA PRO A 56 -3.02 13.26 -4.11
C PRO A 56 -3.10 13.75 -5.56
N LYS A 57 -1.96 14.06 -6.19
CA LYS A 57 -1.89 14.49 -7.60
C LYS A 57 -1.31 13.43 -8.53
N LYS A 58 -0.76 12.35 -7.98
CA LYS A 58 -0.01 11.32 -8.71
C LYS A 58 -0.46 9.93 -8.24
N GLN A 59 -1.66 9.55 -8.59
CA GLN A 59 -2.18 8.20 -8.36
C GLN A 59 -2.14 7.41 -9.68
N PHE A 60 -0.95 7.35 -10.31
CA PHE A 60 -0.80 6.69 -11.60
C PHE A 60 -0.95 5.17 -11.47
N VAL A 61 -1.65 4.59 -12.45
CA VAL A 61 -1.73 3.14 -12.56
C VAL A 61 -0.34 2.57 -12.89
N PRO A 62 0.06 1.44 -12.30
CA PRO A 62 1.27 0.73 -12.72
C PRO A 62 1.22 0.35 -14.20
N LYS A 63 2.35 0.44 -14.93
CA LYS A 63 2.40 0.08 -16.36
C LYS A 63 1.89 -1.34 -16.63
N ALA A 64 2.14 -2.29 -15.74
CA ALA A 64 1.65 -3.65 -15.87
C ALA A 64 0.11 -3.78 -15.77
N TRP A 65 -0.58 -2.74 -15.26
CA TRP A 65 -2.04 -2.73 -15.08
C TRP A 65 -2.75 -1.74 -15.99
N GLU A 66 -2.03 -1.13 -16.93
CA GLU A 66 -2.62 -0.25 -17.94
C GLU A 66 -3.67 -0.98 -18.78
N GLY A 67 -4.81 -0.34 -19.00
CA GLY A 67 -5.93 -0.91 -19.78
C GLY A 67 -6.81 -1.91 -19.01
N MET A 68 -6.46 -2.30 -17.79
CA MET A 68 -7.29 -3.15 -16.96
C MET A 68 -8.59 -2.44 -16.52
N ASN A 69 -9.70 -3.14 -16.55
CA ASN A 69 -10.93 -2.69 -15.91
C ASN A 69 -10.81 -2.81 -14.38
N ILE A 70 -11.81 -2.33 -13.63
CA ILE A 70 -11.74 -2.30 -12.17
C ILE A 70 -11.67 -3.68 -11.52
N GLU A 71 -12.31 -4.70 -12.11
CA GLU A 71 -12.27 -6.06 -11.61
C GLU A 71 -10.85 -6.65 -11.76
N GLU A 72 -10.31 -6.54 -12.97
CA GLU A 72 -8.95 -7.01 -13.29
C GLU A 72 -7.90 -6.28 -12.44
N LYS A 73 -8.06 -4.97 -12.27
CA LYS A 73 -7.17 -4.15 -11.42
C LYS A 73 -7.26 -4.56 -9.94
N SER A 74 -8.46 -4.85 -9.46
CA SER A 74 -8.73 -5.32 -8.11
C SER A 74 -8.03 -6.66 -7.84
N ASP A 75 -8.13 -7.60 -8.78
CA ASP A 75 -7.46 -8.90 -8.69
C ASP A 75 -5.94 -8.77 -8.78
N ALA A 76 -5.43 -7.91 -9.67
CA ALA A 76 -4.00 -7.63 -9.80
C ALA A 76 -3.43 -7.02 -8.51
N LEU A 77 -4.16 -6.08 -7.90
CA LEU A 77 -3.77 -5.46 -6.63
C LEU A 77 -3.76 -6.48 -5.48
N TYR A 78 -4.77 -7.33 -5.40
CA TYR A 78 -4.82 -8.41 -4.42
C TYR A 78 -3.60 -9.33 -4.56
N ASN A 79 -3.34 -9.83 -5.76
CA ASN A 79 -2.24 -10.76 -6.03
C ASN A 79 -0.88 -10.10 -5.74
N PHE A 80 -0.66 -8.87 -6.21
CA PHE A 80 0.56 -8.11 -5.93
C PHE A 80 0.80 -7.95 -4.42
N THR A 81 -0.23 -7.60 -3.67
CA THR A 81 -0.12 -7.42 -2.22
C THR A 81 0.19 -8.74 -1.54
N LEU A 82 -0.54 -9.81 -1.86
CA LEU A 82 -0.36 -11.12 -1.26
C LEU A 82 1.04 -11.69 -1.54
N GLU A 83 1.47 -11.68 -2.80
CA GLU A 83 2.76 -12.23 -3.22
C GLU A 83 3.93 -11.48 -2.58
N ASN A 84 3.93 -10.14 -2.65
CA ASN A 84 5.03 -9.35 -2.13
C ASN A 84 5.07 -9.33 -0.59
N LEU A 85 3.92 -9.28 0.07
CA LEU A 85 3.89 -9.37 1.53
C LEU A 85 4.35 -10.75 2.02
N THR A 86 3.96 -11.82 1.33
CA THR A 86 4.45 -13.18 1.63
C THR A 86 5.97 -13.25 1.51
N GLN A 87 6.56 -12.73 0.43
CA GLN A 87 8.01 -12.68 0.27
C GLN A 87 8.71 -11.94 1.42
N VAL A 88 8.15 -10.80 1.85
CA VAL A 88 8.69 -10.02 2.97
C VAL A 88 8.63 -10.81 4.28
N LEU A 89 7.52 -11.49 4.54
CA LEU A 89 7.32 -12.30 5.75
C LEU A 89 8.22 -13.54 5.76
N ASP A 90 8.34 -14.25 4.64
CA ASP A 90 9.20 -15.42 4.47
C ASP A 90 10.69 -15.07 4.63
N ALA A 91 11.07 -13.85 4.28
CA ALA A 91 12.41 -13.32 4.51
C ALA A 91 12.71 -12.99 5.98
N GLY A 92 11.76 -13.19 6.89
CA GLY A 92 11.93 -12.99 8.34
C GLY A 92 11.81 -11.54 8.80
N VAL A 93 11.20 -10.67 8.00
CA VAL A 93 10.94 -9.27 8.40
C VAL A 93 9.81 -9.24 9.43
N ASP A 94 9.99 -8.49 10.53
CA ASP A 94 8.96 -8.30 11.57
C ASP A 94 7.95 -7.23 11.11
N VAL A 95 7.06 -7.65 10.19
CA VAL A 95 5.97 -6.78 9.72
C VAL A 95 4.88 -6.71 10.77
N GLY A 96 4.60 -5.52 11.25
CA GLY A 96 3.51 -5.26 12.20
C GLY A 96 2.38 -4.42 11.63
N MET A 97 2.57 -3.85 10.43
CA MET A 97 1.56 -3.03 9.76
C MET A 97 1.77 -3.05 8.25
N VAL A 98 0.68 -3.00 7.51
CA VAL A 98 0.69 -2.76 6.06
C VAL A 98 -0.21 -1.57 5.74
N GLN A 99 0.33 -0.60 5.02
CA GLN A 99 -0.41 0.53 4.50
C GLN A 99 -0.89 0.21 3.08
N VAL A 100 -2.19 0.23 2.88
CA VAL A 100 -2.84 -0.03 1.60
C VAL A 100 -3.10 1.30 0.88
N GLY A 101 -2.22 1.64 -0.05
CA GLY A 101 -2.21 2.93 -0.76
C GLY A 101 -1.55 4.06 0.03
N ASN A 102 -1.05 5.07 -0.67
CA ASN A 102 -0.42 6.25 -0.09
C ASN A 102 -1.12 7.54 -0.51
N GLU A 103 -1.53 8.33 0.48
CA GLU A 103 -2.17 9.66 0.30
C GLU A 103 -3.33 9.64 -0.71
N ILE A 104 -4.24 8.70 -0.54
CA ILE A 104 -5.32 8.37 -1.50
C ILE A 104 -6.50 9.35 -1.49
N ASN A 105 -6.28 10.59 -1.09
CA ASN A 105 -7.31 11.63 -0.97
C ASN A 105 -8.14 11.87 -2.23
N ASN A 106 -7.55 11.70 -3.40
CA ASN A 106 -8.17 12.00 -4.69
C ASN A 106 -8.30 10.77 -5.59
N GLY A 107 -7.93 9.60 -5.11
CA GLY A 107 -7.97 8.37 -5.87
C GLY A 107 -6.87 7.39 -5.48
N MET A 108 -6.81 6.27 -6.14
CA MET A 108 -5.85 5.19 -5.92
C MET A 108 -5.64 4.41 -7.22
N CYS A 109 -4.39 4.17 -7.60
CA CYS A 109 -4.08 3.30 -8.73
C CYS A 109 -4.80 3.70 -10.04
N GLY A 110 -4.84 5.01 -10.34
CA GLY A 110 -5.53 5.56 -11.52
C GLY A 110 -7.04 5.70 -11.38
N GLU A 111 -7.66 5.17 -10.33
CA GLU A 111 -9.10 5.28 -10.08
C GLU A 111 -9.42 6.52 -9.24
N THR A 112 -10.42 7.30 -9.68
CA THR A 112 -10.92 8.48 -8.97
C THR A 112 -12.37 8.33 -8.49
N ASP A 113 -13.09 7.33 -9.01
CA ASP A 113 -14.42 6.99 -8.54
C ASP A 113 -14.34 6.36 -7.14
N ALA A 114 -15.15 6.88 -6.21
CA ALA A 114 -15.10 6.45 -4.82
C ALA A 114 -15.48 4.98 -4.62
N SER A 115 -16.35 4.41 -5.47
CA SER A 115 -16.70 2.99 -5.38
C SER A 115 -15.57 2.10 -5.85
N ASN A 116 -14.87 2.50 -6.92
CA ASN A 116 -13.69 1.81 -7.42
C ASN A 116 -12.53 1.85 -6.40
N VAL A 117 -12.28 3.01 -5.79
CA VAL A 117 -11.26 3.15 -4.74
C VAL A 117 -11.58 2.24 -3.56
N ARG A 118 -12.84 2.20 -3.10
CA ARG A 118 -13.25 1.28 -2.01
C ARG A 118 -13.02 -0.18 -2.38
N LYS A 119 -13.30 -0.57 -3.63
CA LYS A 119 -13.05 -1.93 -4.10
C LYS A 119 -11.56 -2.28 -4.07
N LEU A 120 -10.69 -1.39 -4.51
CA LEU A 120 -9.24 -1.59 -4.44
C LEU A 120 -8.75 -1.69 -2.98
N LEU A 121 -9.27 -0.84 -2.09
CA LEU A 121 -8.97 -0.91 -0.65
C LEU A 121 -9.40 -2.24 -0.04
N ALA A 122 -10.61 -2.71 -0.35
CA ALA A 122 -11.11 -4.01 0.12
C ALA A 122 -10.23 -5.17 -0.34
N SER A 123 -9.78 -5.15 -1.60
CA SER A 123 -8.87 -6.17 -2.15
C SER A 123 -7.51 -6.17 -1.49
N GLY A 124 -6.91 -4.98 -1.30
CA GLY A 124 -5.62 -4.85 -0.60
C GLY A 124 -5.71 -5.30 0.86
N SER A 125 -6.74 -4.86 1.56
CA SER A 125 -7.02 -5.27 2.93
C SER A 125 -7.17 -6.79 3.05
N LYS A 126 -7.98 -7.39 2.18
CA LYS A 126 -8.16 -8.85 2.14
C LYS A 126 -6.84 -9.58 1.92
N ALA A 127 -6.00 -9.12 0.99
CA ALA A 127 -4.70 -9.74 0.74
C ALA A 127 -3.78 -9.69 1.97
N VAL A 128 -3.79 -8.58 2.71
CA VAL A 128 -3.04 -8.46 3.97
C VAL A 128 -3.55 -9.44 5.02
N ARG A 129 -4.87 -9.58 5.19
CA ARG A 129 -5.47 -10.53 6.14
C ARG A 129 -5.15 -11.98 5.78
N ASP A 130 -5.19 -12.31 4.48
CA ASP A 130 -4.87 -13.66 4.00
C ASP A 130 -3.39 -13.99 4.27
N ALA A 131 -2.45 -13.07 3.99
CA ALA A 131 -1.03 -13.23 4.29
C ALA A 131 -0.77 -13.33 5.81
N ALA A 132 -1.42 -12.48 6.62
CA ALA A 132 -1.34 -12.51 8.07
C ALA A 132 -1.79 -13.86 8.63
N THR A 133 -2.93 -14.36 8.16
CA THR A 133 -3.47 -15.67 8.55
C THR A 133 -2.52 -16.80 8.18
N ALA A 134 -2.02 -16.80 6.94
CA ALA A 134 -1.11 -17.85 6.44
C ALA A 134 0.21 -17.89 7.22
N SER A 135 0.73 -16.72 7.62
CA SER A 135 1.99 -16.61 8.38
C SER A 135 1.81 -16.73 9.89
N GLY A 136 0.59 -16.72 10.41
CA GLY A 136 0.29 -16.69 11.84
C GLY A 136 0.73 -15.39 12.53
N LYS A 137 0.82 -14.29 11.77
CA LYS A 137 1.23 -12.96 12.26
C LYS A 137 0.03 -12.07 12.51
N ASP A 138 0.15 -11.20 13.51
CA ASP A 138 -0.82 -10.12 13.75
C ASP A 138 -0.32 -8.85 13.05
N ILE A 139 -0.98 -8.49 11.93
CA ILE A 139 -0.59 -7.39 11.04
C ILE A 139 -1.75 -6.40 10.94
N LEU A 140 -1.50 -5.17 11.36
CA LEU A 140 -2.46 -4.07 11.23
C LEU A 140 -2.58 -3.62 9.78
N VAL A 141 -3.81 -3.37 9.34
CA VAL A 141 -4.11 -2.72 8.05
C VAL A 141 -4.32 -1.23 8.26
N ALA A 142 -3.55 -0.41 7.55
CA ALA A 142 -3.66 1.04 7.58
C ALA A 142 -4.14 1.59 6.23
N VAL A 143 -5.02 2.58 6.29
CA VAL A 143 -5.40 3.44 5.15
C VAL A 143 -4.78 4.81 5.38
N HIS A 144 -4.29 5.47 4.32
CA HIS A 144 -3.46 6.67 4.48
C HIS A 144 -3.95 7.87 3.67
N TYR A 145 -4.11 8.98 4.36
CA TYR A 145 -4.50 10.28 3.81
C TYR A 145 -3.50 11.38 4.17
N THR A 146 -3.61 12.51 3.50
CA THR A 146 -2.90 13.77 3.77
C THR A 146 -3.86 14.96 3.72
N ASN A 147 -3.34 16.20 3.73
CA ASN A 147 -4.13 17.43 3.68
C ASN A 147 -5.18 17.51 4.80
N ILE A 148 -4.73 17.28 6.03
CA ILE A 148 -5.57 17.27 7.22
C ILE A 148 -6.21 18.63 7.55
N ASP A 149 -5.74 19.70 6.94
CA ASP A 149 -6.31 21.06 7.11
C ASP A 149 -7.72 21.17 6.48
N ASP A 150 -8.02 20.36 5.46
CA ASP A 150 -9.38 20.26 4.90
C ASP A 150 -10.20 19.24 5.70
N MET A 151 -10.62 19.65 6.90
CA MET A 151 -11.39 18.80 7.81
C MET A 151 -12.68 18.28 7.19
N LYS A 152 -13.36 19.07 6.34
CA LYS A 152 -14.61 18.64 5.69
C LYS A 152 -14.36 17.51 4.70
N LYS A 153 -13.28 17.62 3.92
CA LYS A 153 -12.89 16.59 2.98
C LYS A 153 -12.43 15.33 3.72
N LEU A 154 -11.64 15.50 4.77
CA LEU A 154 -11.16 14.38 5.59
C LEU A 154 -12.35 13.61 6.22
N ASP A 155 -13.33 14.31 6.79
CA ASP A 155 -14.54 13.70 7.33
C ASP A 155 -15.31 12.89 6.27
N THR A 156 -15.44 13.43 5.05
CA THR A 156 -16.04 12.71 3.92
C THR A 156 -15.29 11.43 3.57
N LEU A 157 -13.95 11.48 3.54
CA LEU A 157 -13.11 10.34 3.24
C LEU A 157 -13.21 9.26 4.33
N LEU A 158 -13.14 9.67 5.60
CA LEU A 158 -13.27 8.76 6.75
C LEU A 158 -14.66 8.12 6.81
N THR A 159 -15.71 8.88 6.53
CA THR A 159 -17.07 8.35 6.41
C THR A 159 -17.15 7.31 5.28
N GLY A 160 -16.47 7.55 4.16
CA GLY A 160 -16.39 6.62 3.03
C GLY A 160 -15.70 5.30 3.34
N LEU A 161 -14.88 5.23 4.40
CA LEU A 161 -14.25 3.99 4.87
C LEU A 161 -15.17 3.12 5.74
N GLN A 162 -16.29 3.67 6.24
CA GLN A 162 -17.22 2.97 7.15
C GLN A 162 -18.13 1.99 6.38
N VAL A 163 -17.55 1.23 5.46
CA VAL A 163 -18.23 0.16 4.73
C VAL A 163 -17.64 -1.19 5.14
N LYS A 164 -18.48 -2.20 5.26
CA LYS A 164 -18.09 -3.52 5.80
C LYS A 164 -17.03 -4.23 4.95
N GLU A 165 -16.94 -3.86 3.68
CA GLU A 165 -16.03 -4.47 2.73
C GLU A 165 -14.57 -4.07 2.94
N ILE A 166 -14.31 -2.94 3.64
CA ILE A 166 -12.95 -2.48 3.93
C ILE A 166 -12.62 -2.83 5.38
N ASP A 167 -11.84 -3.89 5.55
CA ASP A 167 -11.35 -4.33 6.86
C ASP A 167 -10.00 -3.65 7.18
N TYR A 168 -10.03 -2.56 7.94
CA TYR A 168 -8.85 -1.81 8.36
C TYR A 168 -8.84 -1.57 9.87
N ASP A 169 -7.65 -1.40 10.43
CA ASP A 169 -7.44 -1.19 11.88
C ASP A 169 -7.15 0.27 12.22
N THR A 170 -6.50 1.00 11.30
CA THR A 170 -6.03 2.35 11.59
C THR A 170 -6.00 3.24 10.36
N VAL A 171 -6.00 4.55 10.60
CA VAL A 171 -5.82 5.58 9.56
C VAL A 171 -4.52 6.31 9.84
N GLY A 172 -3.63 6.32 8.85
CA GLY A 172 -2.44 7.15 8.82
C GLY A 172 -2.75 8.53 8.23
N LEU A 173 -2.15 9.56 8.81
CA LEU A 173 -2.29 10.93 8.33
C LEU A 173 -0.91 11.56 8.16
N SER A 174 -0.62 12.10 6.95
CA SER A 174 0.55 12.95 6.75
C SER A 174 0.29 14.33 7.34
N PHE A 175 1.20 14.77 8.19
CA PHE A 175 1.21 16.09 8.79
C PHE A 175 2.49 16.82 8.36
N TYR A 176 2.35 18.00 7.73
CA TYR A 176 3.44 18.84 7.25
C TYR A 176 3.43 20.20 7.92
#